data_2618ee0213d84bad9eae8b2dc42fad59
#
_entry.id   2618ee0213d84bad9eae8b2dc42fad59
#
_cell.length_a   1.000
_cell.length_b   1.000
_cell.length_c   1.000
_cell.angle_alpha   90.00
_cell.angle_beta   90.00
_cell.angle_gamma   90.00
#
_symmetry.space_group_name_H-M   'P 1'
#
loop_
_entity.id
_entity.type
_entity.pdbx_description
1 polymer ?
#
loop_
_entity_poly.entity_id
_entity_poly.type
_entity_poly.pdbx_seq_one_letter_code
_entity_poly.pdbx_strand_id
1 'polypeptide(L)'
;RMAATSPHNDRLYRETALQSIVARLLRKHGAVSPSPPDAGALSQGRLRRVTRHVRGHLDANLSLDDLADVVGLSKYHFSRRFKERTGQSPYQFVIYERVRAARHLLQETTRPLAQIAFDVGFSSQSHFTRTFKRHVGATPGRYRAAWRA
;
A
#
# COMPACT_ATOMS: atom_id res chain seq x y z
N ARG A 1 -2.97 41.24 -26.53
CA ARG A 1 -4.09 40.89 -25.63
C ARG A 1 -3.54 39.92 -24.58
N MET A 2 -3.25 40.44 -23.41
CA MET A 2 -2.84 39.68 -22.25
C MET A 2 -4.08 39.09 -21.58
N ALA A 3 -4.11 37.77 -21.43
CA ALA A 3 -5.15 37.09 -20.66
C ALA A 3 -4.75 37.12 -19.18
N ALA A 4 -5.56 37.78 -18.35
CA ALA A 4 -5.40 37.86 -16.91
C ALA A 4 -5.76 36.50 -16.28
N THR A 5 -4.78 35.88 -15.66
CA THR A 5 -4.98 34.70 -14.83
C THR A 5 -5.63 35.12 -13.52
N SER A 6 -6.81 34.64 -13.22
CA SER A 6 -7.62 35.01 -12.04
C SER A 6 -6.94 34.57 -10.74
N PRO A 7 -6.75 35.46 -9.78
CA PRO A 7 -6.09 35.15 -8.49
C PRO A 7 -6.98 34.35 -7.51
N HIS A 8 -8.19 33.99 -7.89
CA HIS A 8 -9.16 33.34 -7.02
C HIS A 8 -8.93 31.85 -6.83
N ASN A 9 -8.29 31.20 -7.80
CA ASN A 9 -8.06 29.74 -7.77
C ASN A 9 -6.83 29.36 -6.89
N ASP A 10 -5.89 30.28 -6.73
CA ASP A 10 -4.64 30.07 -5.97
C ASP A 10 -4.90 30.11 -4.45
N ARG A 11 -5.91 30.84 -4.02
CA ARG A 11 -6.27 30.98 -2.60
C ARG A 11 -6.96 29.72 -2.06
N LEU A 12 -7.88 29.14 -2.82
CA LEU A 12 -8.56 27.88 -2.47
C LEU A 12 -7.59 26.70 -2.44
N TYR A 13 -6.63 26.67 -3.36
CA TYR A 13 -5.61 25.60 -3.38
C TYR A 13 -4.66 25.70 -2.18
N ARG A 14 -4.30 26.91 -1.75
CA ARG A 14 -3.46 27.16 -0.56
C ARG A 14 -4.20 26.84 0.74
N GLU A 15 -5.47 27.19 0.85
CA GLU A 15 -6.28 26.88 2.02
C GLU A 15 -6.49 25.38 2.20
N THR A 16 -6.78 24.66 1.11
CA THR A 16 -6.96 23.20 1.14
C THR A 16 -5.64 22.48 1.47
N ALA A 17 -4.51 22.97 0.94
CA ALA A 17 -3.19 22.43 1.26
C ALA A 17 -2.78 22.70 2.71
N LEU A 18 -3.05 23.89 3.23
CA LEU A 18 -2.77 24.26 4.63
C LEU A 18 -3.65 23.47 5.60
N GLN A 19 -4.94 23.30 5.30
CA GLN A 19 -5.84 22.47 6.12
C GLN A 19 -5.41 21.00 6.15
N SER A 20 -4.91 20.47 5.04
CA SER A 20 -4.35 19.12 4.95
C SER A 20 -3.07 18.97 5.78
N ILE A 21 -2.18 19.98 5.74
CA ILE A 21 -0.93 20.01 6.52
C ILE A 21 -1.22 20.19 8.01
N VAL A 22 -2.12 21.09 8.38
CA VAL A 22 -2.54 21.30 9.79
C VAL A 22 -3.23 20.05 10.33
N ALA A 23 -4.14 19.42 9.58
CA ALA A 23 -4.77 18.17 9.96
C ALA A 23 -3.75 17.02 10.10
N ARG A 24 -2.70 17.01 9.27
CA ARG A 24 -1.60 16.04 9.34
C ARG A 24 -0.68 16.29 10.54
N LEU A 25 -0.39 17.56 10.85
CA LEU A 25 0.39 17.98 12.04
C LEU A 25 -0.37 17.75 13.34
N LEU A 26 -1.66 18.05 13.39
CA LEU A 26 -2.51 17.78 14.55
C LEU A 26 -2.67 16.28 14.81
N ARG A 27 -2.72 15.45 13.77
CA ARG A 27 -2.67 13.97 13.91
C ARG A 27 -1.31 13.45 14.39
N LYS A 28 -0.23 14.14 14.05
CA LYS A 28 1.14 13.74 14.43
C LYS A 28 1.53 14.14 15.85
N HIS A 29 0.90 15.20 16.41
CA HIS A 29 1.18 15.76 17.72
C HIS A 29 -0.06 15.96 18.60
N GLY A 30 -1.23 15.58 18.10
CA GLY A 30 -2.51 15.79 18.78
C GLY A 30 -2.68 14.91 20.00
N ALA A 31 -2.97 15.58 21.10
CA ALA A 31 -3.37 15.05 22.37
C ALA A 31 -4.29 13.82 22.26
N VAL A 32 -4.06 12.89 23.17
CA VAL A 32 -4.92 11.74 23.45
C VAL A 32 -6.34 12.25 23.76
N SER A 33 -7.19 12.36 22.75
CA SER A 33 -8.62 12.40 22.98
C SER A 33 -9.06 10.99 23.38
N PRO A 34 -9.87 10.81 24.42
CA PRO A 34 -10.43 9.51 24.75
C PRO A 34 -11.40 9.12 23.63
N SER A 35 -10.89 8.33 22.68
CA SER A 35 -11.70 7.71 21.64
C SER A 35 -12.64 6.67 22.26
N PRO A 36 -13.89 6.53 21.78
CA PRO A 36 -14.78 5.44 22.19
C PRO A 36 -14.05 4.10 22.09
N PRO A 37 -14.36 3.10 22.91
CA PRO A 37 -13.61 1.83 22.99
C PRO A 37 -13.47 1.08 21.66
N ASP A 38 -14.22 1.45 20.63
CA ASP A 38 -14.18 0.84 19.28
C ASP A 38 -13.49 1.70 18.21
N ALA A 39 -13.14 2.96 18.51
CA ALA A 39 -12.54 3.87 17.53
C ALA A 39 -11.12 3.48 17.08
N GLY A 40 -10.43 2.66 17.86
CA GLY A 40 -9.07 2.17 17.57
C GLY A 40 -9.01 0.78 16.94
N ALA A 41 -10.11 0.03 16.89
CA ALA A 41 -10.10 -1.33 16.37
C ALA A 41 -9.96 -1.37 14.83
N LEU A 42 -9.18 -2.30 14.31
CA LEU A 42 -9.15 -2.59 12.88
C LEU A 42 -10.35 -3.48 12.52
N SER A 43 -11.52 -2.85 12.36
CA SER A 43 -12.76 -3.54 11.99
C SER A 43 -12.61 -4.26 10.63
N GLN A 44 -13.49 -5.21 10.35
CA GLN A 44 -13.53 -5.93 9.06
C GLN A 44 -13.65 -4.96 7.87
N GLY A 45 -14.45 -3.89 8.02
CA GLY A 45 -14.59 -2.86 6.99
C GLY A 45 -13.29 -2.09 6.73
N ARG A 46 -12.56 -1.71 7.81
CA ARG A 46 -11.25 -1.06 7.71
C ARG A 46 -10.22 -1.99 7.06
N LEU A 47 -10.18 -3.26 7.44
CA LEU A 47 -9.27 -4.24 6.83
C LEU A 47 -9.55 -4.40 5.32
N ARG A 48 -10.83 -4.49 4.91
CA ARG A 48 -11.19 -4.53 3.47
C ARG A 48 -10.73 -3.29 2.71
N ARG A 49 -10.81 -2.11 3.32
CA ARG A 49 -10.33 -0.85 2.70
C ARG A 49 -8.82 -0.90 2.47
N VAL A 50 -8.04 -1.31 3.48
CA VAL A 50 -6.59 -1.48 3.35
C VAL A 50 -6.24 -2.50 2.27
N THR A 51 -6.89 -3.68 2.29
CA THR A 51 -6.67 -4.72 1.29
C THR A 51 -6.95 -4.23 -0.13
N ARG A 52 -8.05 -3.50 -0.32
CA ARG A 52 -8.41 -2.92 -1.64
C ARG A 52 -7.37 -1.89 -2.07
N HIS A 53 -6.95 -1.03 -1.17
CA HIS A 53 -5.92 -0.02 -1.45
C HIS A 53 -4.59 -0.67 -1.86
N VAL A 54 -4.10 -1.65 -1.11
CA VAL A 54 -2.87 -2.40 -1.44
C VAL A 54 -2.97 -3.03 -2.83
N ARG A 55 -4.08 -3.73 -3.12
CA ARG A 55 -4.28 -4.40 -4.41
C ARG A 55 -4.38 -3.45 -5.60
N GLY A 56 -4.89 -2.24 -5.38
CA GLY A 56 -4.98 -1.21 -6.42
C GLY A 56 -3.68 -0.44 -6.66
N HIS A 57 -2.67 -0.60 -5.79
CA HIS A 57 -1.43 0.19 -5.83
C HIS A 57 -0.18 -0.67 -5.58
N LEU A 58 -0.16 -1.90 -6.10
CA LEU A 58 0.96 -2.84 -5.85
C LEU A 58 2.28 -2.35 -6.42
N ASP A 59 2.25 -1.64 -7.54
CA ASP A 59 3.39 -1.02 -8.23
C ASP A 59 3.94 0.19 -7.48
N ALA A 60 3.14 0.83 -6.62
CA ALA A 60 3.53 2.01 -5.88
C ALA A 60 4.41 1.68 -4.65
N ASN A 61 5.18 2.68 -4.20
CA ASN A 61 5.91 2.60 -2.95
C ASN A 61 4.97 2.84 -1.76
N LEU A 62 4.25 1.79 -1.35
CA LEU A 62 3.30 1.85 -0.24
C LEU A 62 4.04 1.96 1.09
N SER A 63 3.95 3.11 1.74
CA SER A 63 4.48 3.32 3.09
C SER A 63 3.48 2.89 4.17
N LEU A 64 4.00 2.69 5.39
CA LEU A 64 3.16 2.38 6.54
C LEU A 64 2.20 3.55 6.87
N ASP A 65 2.65 4.80 6.65
CA ASP A 65 1.83 5.99 6.85
C ASP A 65 0.66 6.02 5.86
N ASP A 66 0.90 5.70 4.57
CA ASP A 66 -0.16 5.65 3.55
C ASP A 66 -1.25 4.63 3.93
N LEU A 67 -0.85 3.44 4.39
CA LEU A 67 -1.79 2.39 4.79
C LEU A 67 -2.57 2.76 6.06
N ALA A 68 -1.94 3.44 7.00
CA ALA A 68 -2.57 3.92 8.22
C ALA A 68 -3.58 5.03 7.93
N ASP A 69 -3.26 5.95 7.02
CA ASP A 69 -4.13 7.05 6.58
C ASP A 69 -5.42 6.54 5.91
N VAL A 70 -5.36 5.43 5.15
CA VAL A 70 -6.54 4.77 4.55
C VAL A 70 -7.64 4.50 5.58
N VAL A 71 -7.26 4.23 6.83
CA VAL A 71 -8.19 3.85 7.91
C VAL A 71 -8.25 4.88 9.05
N GLY A 72 -7.56 6.02 8.90
CA GLY A 72 -7.58 7.10 9.88
C GLY A 72 -6.91 6.72 11.22
N LEU A 73 -5.86 5.90 11.19
CA LEU A 73 -5.07 5.52 12.36
C LEU A 73 -3.67 6.11 12.28
N SER A 74 -3.01 6.29 13.44
CA SER A 74 -1.57 6.52 13.43
C SER A 74 -0.84 5.25 12.99
N LYS A 75 0.35 5.37 12.40
CA LYS A 75 1.15 4.23 11.94
C LYS A 75 1.43 3.20 13.05
N TYR A 76 1.63 3.66 14.28
CA TYR A 76 1.87 2.80 15.43
C TYR A 76 0.63 1.94 15.77
N HIS A 77 -0.55 2.59 15.91
CA HIS A 77 -1.81 1.91 16.17
C HIS A 77 -2.21 0.99 15.01
N PHE A 78 -2.04 1.47 13.77
CA PHE A 78 -2.31 0.65 12.58
C PHE A 78 -1.45 -0.60 12.56
N SER A 79 -0.12 -0.49 12.68
CA SER A 79 0.79 -1.64 12.61
C SER A 79 0.46 -2.69 13.67
N ARG A 80 0.24 -2.26 14.91
CA ARG A 80 -0.13 -3.14 16.02
C ARG A 80 -1.47 -3.85 15.76
N ARG A 81 -2.53 -3.07 15.46
CA ARG A 81 -3.88 -3.62 15.22
C ARG A 81 -3.95 -4.50 13.98
N PHE A 82 -3.19 -4.14 12.94
CA PHE A 82 -3.11 -4.96 11.73
C PHE A 82 -2.49 -6.33 12.03
N LYS A 83 -1.39 -6.37 12.78
CA LYS A 83 -0.73 -7.62 13.19
C LYS A 83 -1.62 -8.45 14.13
N GLU A 84 -2.26 -7.84 15.11
CA GLU A 84 -3.24 -8.51 16.00
C GLU A 84 -4.37 -9.15 15.20
N ARG A 85 -4.86 -8.47 14.16
CA ARG A 85 -6.02 -8.92 13.36
C ARG A 85 -5.68 -9.95 12.28
N THR A 86 -4.48 -9.87 11.68
CA THR A 86 -4.09 -10.67 10.50
C THR A 86 -2.99 -11.68 10.78
N GLY A 87 -2.32 -11.60 11.93
CA GLY A 87 -1.17 -12.43 12.28
C GLY A 87 0.13 -12.01 11.63
N GLN A 88 0.13 -11.00 10.73
CA GLN A 88 1.31 -10.55 9.99
C GLN A 88 1.45 -9.02 10.00
N SER A 89 2.67 -8.52 9.78
CA SER A 89 2.88 -7.09 9.67
C SER A 89 2.29 -6.53 8.36
N PRO A 90 1.96 -5.21 8.30
CA PRO A 90 1.52 -4.57 7.06
C PRO A 90 2.48 -4.77 5.89
N TYR A 91 3.79 -4.69 6.14
CA TYR A 91 4.81 -4.93 5.11
C TYR A 91 4.76 -6.37 4.57
N GLN A 92 4.67 -7.36 5.47
CA GLN A 92 4.54 -8.77 5.07
C GLN A 92 3.29 -9.00 4.23
N PHE A 93 2.19 -8.33 4.57
CA PHE A 93 0.95 -8.39 3.81
C PHE A 93 1.11 -7.79 2.41
N VAL A 94 1.76 -6.64 2.25
CA VAL A 94 2.05 -6.05 0.93
C VAL A 94 2.89 -7.00 0.09
N ILE A 95 3.96 -7.57 0.66
CA ILE A 95 4.80 -8.55 -0.04
C ILE A 95 3.99 -9.79 -0.46
N TYR A 96 3.15 -10.31 0.41
CA TYR A 96 2.26 -11.43 0.08
C TYR A 96 1.34 -11.12 -1.11
N GLU A 97 0.68 -9.96 -1.11
CA GLU A 97 -0.21 -9.54 -2.21
C GLU A 97 0.58 -9.32 -3.52
N ARG A 98 1.81 -8.77 -3.47
CA ARG A 98 2.71 -8.66 -4.63
C ARG A 98 3.08 -10.01 -5.21
N VAL A 99 3.47 -10.96 -4.38
CA VAL A 99 3.79 -12.33 -4.81
C VAL A 99 2.56 -13.03 -5.39
N ARG A 100 1.39 -12.83 -4.80
CA ARG A 100 0.12 -13.36 -5.31
C ARG A 100 -0.21 -12.82 -6.70
N ALA A 101 -0.08 -11.52 -6.92
CA ALA A 101 -0.28 -10.89 -8.23
C ALA A 101 0.76 -11.39 -9.25
N ALA A 102 2.02 -11.53 -8.84
CA ALA A 102 3.07 -12.07 -9.70
C ALA A 102 2.78 -13.51 -10.15
N ARG A 103 2.24 -14.37 -9.27
CA ARG A 103 1.84 -15.74 -9.65
C ARG A 103 0.81 -15.71 -10.78
N HIS A 104 -0.19 -14.85 -10.68
CA HIS A 104 -1.20 -14.70 -11.72
C HIS A 104 -0.58 -14.25 -13.05
N LEU A 105 0.27 -13.21 -13.04
CA LEU A 105 0.95 -12.73 -14.25
C LEU A 105 1.88 -13.79 -14.88
N LEU A 106 2.55 -14.61 -14.05
CA LEU A 106 3.40 -15.70 -14.52
C LEU A 106 2.61 -16.80 -15.22
N GLN A 107 1.37 -17.06 -14.78
CA GLN A 107 0.46 -18.05 -15.36
C GLN A 107 -0.16 -17.55 -16.67
N GLU A 108 -0.67 -16.32 -16.66
CA GLU A 108 -1.49 -15.77 -17.73
C GLU A 108 -0.68 -15.07 -18.85
N THR A 109 0.60 -14.73 -18.61
CA THR A 109 1.36 -13.92 -19.58
C THR A 109 2.74 -14.48 -19.86
N THR A 110 3.30 -14.08 -21.03
CA THR A 110 4.71 -14.37 -21.41
C THR A 110 5.65 -13.22 -21.06
N ARG A 111 5.20 -12.20 -20.33
CA ARG A 111 6.00 -11.01 -19.99
C ARG A 111 7.36 -11.39 -19.39
N PRO A 112 8.42 -10.61 -19.69
CA PRO A 112 9.73 -10.79 -19.05
C PRO A 112 9.63 -10.75 -17.53
N LEU A 113 10.42 -11.54 -16.83
CA LEU A 113 10.41 -11.58 -15.35
C LEU A 113 10.74 -10.22 -14.73
N ALA A 114 11.64 -9.46 -15.36
CA ALA A 114 11.97 -8.10 -14.96
C ALA A 114 10.73 -7.20 -15.01
N GLN A 115 9.95 -7.26 -16.08
CA GLN A 115 8.72 -6.47 -16.22
C GLN A 115 7.69 -6.85 -15.16
N ILE A 116 7.46 -8.15 -14.94
CA ILE A 116 6.54 -8.59 -13.88
C ILE A 116 7.01 -8.09 -12.50
N ALA A 117 8.33 -8.11 -12.24
CA ALA A 117 8.85 -7.60 -10.98
C ALA A 117 8.47 -6.14 -10.75
N PHE A 118 8.63 -5.28 -11.76
CA PHE A 118 8.24 -3.86 -11.67
C PHE A 118 6.74 -3.67 -11.61
N ASP A 119 5.96 -4.38 -12.43
CA ASP A 119 4.50 -4.30 -12.47
C ASP A 119 3.85 -4.62 -11.10
N VAL A 120 4.49 -5.47 -10.30
CA VAL A 120 4.01 -5.81 -8.95
C VAL A 120 4.78 -5.09 -7.84
N GLY A 121 5.58 -4.07 -8.15
CA GLY A 121 6.18 -3.15 -7.20
C GLY A 121 7.51 -3.57 -6.57
N PHE A 122 8.26 -4.50 -7.17
CA PHE A 122 9.63 -4.77 -6.74
C PHE A 122 10.61 -3.83 -7.45
N SER A 123 11.58 -3.31 -6.70
CA SER A 123 12.61 -2.39 -7.23
C SER A 123 13.65 -3.10 -8.13
N SER A 124 13.73 -4.42 -8.11
CA SER A 124 14.63 -5.20 -8.97
C SER A 124 14.15 -6.63 -9.15
N GLN A 125 14.50 -7.23 -10.30
CA GLN A 125 14.25 -8.65 -10.58
C GLN A 125 14.93 -9.59 -9.57
N SER A 126 16.11 -9.23 -9.07
CA SER A 126 16.85 -10.03 -8.09
C SER A 126 16.12 -10.09 -6.75
N HIS A 127 15.61 -8.95 -6.26
CA HIS A 127 14.78 -8.88 -5.05
C HIS A 127 13.48 -9.67 -5.23
N PHE A 128 12.81 -9.49 -6.35
CA PHE A 128 11.62 -10.24 -6.73
C PHE A 128 11.87 -11.75 -6.70
N THR A 129 12.90 -12.23 -7.41
CA THR A 129 13.21 -13.66 -7.53
C THR A 129 13.45 -14.31 -6.17
N ARG A 130 14.25 -13.65 -5.30
CA ARG A 130 14.54 -14.12 -3.94
C ARG A 130 13.30 -14.18 -3.07
N THR A 131 12.50 -13.11 -3.11
CA THR A 131 11.26 -13.00 -2.32
C THR A 131 10.21 -14.00 -2.79
N PHE A 132 10.00 -14.12 -4.10
CA PHE A 132 9.08 -15.09 -4.69
C PHE A 132 9.47 -16.53 -4.32
N LYS A 133 10.76 -16.91 -4.46
CA LYS A 133 11.24 -18.24 -4.07
C LYS A 133 10.99 -18.53 -2.60
N ARG A 134 11.17 -17.55 -1.71
CA ARG A 134 10.92 -17.70 -0.26
C ARG A 134 9.44 -18.00 0.03
N HIS A 135 8.51 -17.39 -0.72
CA HIS A 135 7.07 -17.53 -0.48
C HIS A 135 6.44 -18.72 -1.21
N VAL A 136 7.01 -19.12 -2.35
CA VAL A 136 6.41 -20.12 -3.26
C VAL A 136 7.21 -21.43 -3.28
N GLY A 137 8.46 -21.41 -2.83
CA GLY A 137 9.36 -22.58 -2.86
C GLY A 137 10.12 -22.75 -4.17
N ALA A 138 9.73 -22.07 -5.26
CA ALA A 138 10.37 -22.14 -6.58
C ALA A 138 10.68 -20.73 -7.11
N THR A 139 11.66 -20.61 -7.99
CA THR A 139 11.92 -19.34 -8.70
C THR A 139 10.76 -18.99 -9.64
N PRO A 140 10.54 -17.70 -9.98
CA PRO A 140 9.50 -17.31 -10.92
C PRO A 140 9.58 -18.01 -12.27
N GLY A 141 10.78 -18.21 -12.79
CA GLY A 141 11.00 -18.92 -14.05
C GLY A 141 10.60 -20.40 -13.97
N ARG A 142 11.01 -21.09 -12.90
CA ARG A 142 10.60 -22.49 -12.67
C ARG A 142 9.09 -22.61 -12.44
N TYR A 143 8.51 -21.69 -11.71
CA TYR A 143 7.07 -21.66 -11.48
C TYR A 143 6.30 -21.50 -12.79
N ARG A 144 6.72 -20.57 -13.68
CA ARG A 144 6.12 -20.39 -15.00
C ARG A 144 6.26 -21.64 -15.87
N ALA A 145 7.44 -22.27 -15.90
CA ALA A 145 7.67 -23.47 -16.69
C ALA A 145 6.78 -24.64 -16.25
N ALA A 146 6.68 -24.88 -14.95
CA ALA A 146 5.84 -25.94 -14.40
C ALA A 146 4.33 -25.73 -14.64
N TRP A 147 3.88 -24.47 -14.77
CA TRP A 147 2.47 -24.17 -15.05
C TRP A 147 2.10 -24.37 -16.52
N ARG A 148 3.06 -24.30 -17.43
CA ARG A 148 2.86 -24.38 -18.88
C ARG A 148 3.22 -25.74 -19.48
N ALA A 149 3.75 -26.63 -18.67
CA ALA A 149 4.03 -28.02 -19.04
C ALA A 149 2.75 -28.87 -19.00
#